data_ef7d18cb1ff9a5de6bb053b4abcfdede
#
_entry.id   ef7d18cb1ff9a5de6bb053b4abcfdede
#
_cell.length_a   1.000
_cell.length_b   1.000
_cell.length_c   1.000
_cell.angle_alpha   90.00
_cell.angle_beta   90.00
_cell.angle_gamma   90.00
#
_symmetry.space_group_name_H-M   'P 1'
#
loop_
_entity.id
_entity.type
_entity.pdbx_description
1 polymer ?
#
loop_
_entity_poly.entity_id
_entity_poly.type
_entity_poly.pdbx_seq_one_letter_code
_entity_poly.pdbx_strand_id
1 'polypeptide(L)'
;MFKSINFEISGICNAKCPYCVTGSLNLNKIFKNNHPFIEVKKFEKAIDYILYNKMFDPESSLIALYNWGEPFLHPEFDKIVEILNYRNIKFQISTNASKIPKLSASTSLKNLKSLSFSMSGFSQDSYNKIHGFNFELIKKNIIEILNTFKFRKYKGITTILYHVYQFNIGEYKAALSFAKNHNINIWPYYAGFNNYENTIKYLSKKLSYDLLEKASKDLILYYIDELLSKKPLNYRCSQFDVLLVDEYCNLLTCCALPKGNQSYSFGNLFELDLENIHNYKVSQKECFNCQKLNFDYWVGNIQASKFLISSEFHIGFWNKFRNILFYIKNNQGLAQKSWSVFKTVGFKGMLKKIYNNISNIIYRGY
;
A
#
# COMPACT_ATOMS: atom_id res chain seq x y z
N MET A 1 -17.63 10.42 15.45
CA MET A 1 -17.56 9.04 14.96
C MET A 1 -16.60 8.96 13.77
N PHE A 2 -15.86 7.87 13.65
CA PHE A 2 -14.99 7.59 12.50
C PHE A 2 -15.81 7.06 11.32
N LYS A 3 -15.39 7.42 10.09
CA LYS A 3 -16.03 6.94 8.85
C LYS A 3 -15.62 5.50 8.49
N SER A 4 -14.47 5.06 8.98
CA SER A 4 -13.99 3.68 8.81
C SER A 4 -13.02 3.30 9.91
N ILE A 5 -12.83 1.99 10.06
CA ILE A 5 -11.82 1.43 10.96
C ILE A 5 -10.88 0.56 10.12
N ASN A 6 -9.57 0.76 10.29
CA ASN A 6 -8.58 -0.22 9.84
C ASN A 6 -8.13 -1.00 11.06
N PHE A 7 -8.54 -2.25 11.14
CA PHE A 7 -8.20 -3.16 12.23
C PHE A 7 -7.20 -4.20 11.75
N GLU A 8 -5.97 -4.12 12.24
CA GLU A 8 -4.93 -5.10 11.92
C GLU A 8 -5.20 -6.41 12.67
N ILE A 9 -5.69 -7.42 11.98
CA ILE A 9 -5.92 -8.73 12.60
C ILE A 9 -4.69 -9.63 12.54
N SER A 10 -3.77 -9.33 11.60
CA SER A 10 -2.50 -10.04 11.41
C SER A 10 -1.36 -9.04 11.36
N GLY A 11 -0.53 -9.03 12.37
CA GLY A 11 0.64 -8.15 12.45
C GLY A 11 1.82 -8.58 11.59
N ILE A 12 1.70 -9.65 10.80
CA ILE A 12 2.74 -10.16 9.89
C ILE A 12 2.21 -10.23 8.47
N CYS A 13 3.16 -10.17 7.54
CA CYS A 13 2.94 -10.43 6.12
C CYS A 13 4.07 -11.34 5.63
N ASN A 14 3.80 -12.25 4.73
CA ASN A 14 4.80 -13.16 4.16
C ASN A 14 5.41 -12.63 2.84
N ALA A 15 4.96 -11.48 2.34
CA ALA A 15 5.54 -10.84 1.16
C ALA A 15 6.87 -10.14 1.49
N LYS A 16 7.71 -9.92 0.46
CA LYS A 16 9.05 -9.33 0.57
C LYS A 16 9.16 -7.96 -0.09
N CYS A 17 8.07 -7.20 -0.15
CA CYS A 17 7.98 -5.93 -0.86
C CYS A 17 9.03 -4.93 -0.36
N PRO A 18 9.99 -4.47 -1.20
CA PRO A 18 11.11 -3.64 -0.77
C PRO A 18 10.69 -2.23 -0.34
N TYR A 19 9.54 -1.76 -0.80
CA TYR A 19 9.01 -0.43 -0.49
C TYR A 19 7.96 -0.43 0.63
N CYS A 20 7.57 -1.62 1.15
CA CYS A 20 6.68 -1.77 2.29
C CYS A 20 7.49 -1.97 3.58
N VAL A 21 7.05 -1.41 4.69
CA VAL A 21 7.73 -1.58 5.99
C VAL A 21 7.84 -3.05 6.36
N THR A 22 6.72 -3.77 6.42
CA THR A 22 6.71 -5.19 6.78
C THR A 22 7.50 -6.03 5.79
N GLY A 23 7.34 -5.79 4.48
CA GLY A 23 8.06 -6.51 3.44
C GLY A 23 9.57 -6.27 3.47
N SER A 24 10.03 -5.05 3.77
CA SER A 24 11.44 -4.73 3.91
C SER A 24 12.08 -5.40 5.14
N LEU A 25 11.34 -5.52 6.24
CA LEU A 25 11.78 -6.27 7.42
C LEU A 25 11.93 -7.77 7.11
N ASN A 26 11.01 -8.33 6.32
CA ASN A 26 11.07 -9.72 5.87
C ASN A 26 12.28 -9.97 4.96
N LEU A 27 12.57 -9.06 4.02
CA LEU A 27 13.75 -9.12 3.17
C LEU A 27 15.05 -9.20 3.98
N ASN A 28 15.12 -8.41 5.05
CA ASN A 28 16.30 -8.31 5.91
C ASN A 28 16.32 -9.36 7.04
N LYS A 29 15.31 -10.23 7.12
CA LYS A 29 15.15 -11.25 8.18
C LYS A 29 15.18 -10.69 9.61
N ILE A 30 14.75 -9.44 9.79
CA ILE A 30 14.81 -8.71 11.06
C ILE A 30 13.51 -8.89 11.86
N PHE A 31 12.42 -9.26 11.17
CA PHE A 31 11.10 -9.28 11.77
C PHE A 31 10.91 -10.49 12.70
N LYS A 32 10.75 -10.21 14.01
CA LYS A 32 10.30 -11.17 15.01
C LYS A 32 9.08 -10.59 15.71
N ASN A 33 7.93 -11.20 15.53
CA ASN A 33 6.71 -10.90 16.28
C ASN A 33 6.25 -12.18 16.98
N ASN A 34 6.28 -12.20 18.31
CA ASN A 34 5.93 -13.36 19.11
C ASN A 34 4.40 -13.59 19.19
N HIS A 35 3.60 -12.55 18.96
CA HIS A 35 2.15 -12.59 18.99
C HIS A 35 1.58 -11.89 17.76
N PRO A 36 1.74 -12.48 16.56
CA PRO A 36 1.47 -11.78 15.31
C PRO A 36 -0.02 -11.65 14.97
N PHE A 37 -0.89 -12.28 15.73
CA PHE A 37 -2.34 -12.31 15.46
C PHE A 37 -3.10 -11.81 16.66
N ILE A 38 -4.16 -11.07 16.43
CA ILE A 38 -5.08 -10.73 17.51
C ILE A 38 -5.81 -11.98 18.00
N GLU A 39 -5.94 -12.13 19.31
CA GLU A 39 -6.80 -13.17 19.87
C GLU A 39 -8.27 -12.88 19.55
N VAL A 40 -9.02 -13.91 19.15
CA VAL A 40 -10.43 -13.79 18.75
C VAL A 40 -11.28 -13.13 19.85
N LYS A 41 -11.10 -13.51 21.12
CA LYS A 41 -11.80 -12.90 22.27
C LYS A 41 -11.44 -11.42 22.45
N LYS A 42 -10.18 -11.06 22.21
CA LYS A 42 -9.73 -9.66 22.27
C LYS A 42 -10.31 -8.82 21.14
N PHE A 43 -10.37 -9.38 19.92
CA PHE A 43 -11.05 -8.75 18.80
C PHE A 43 -12.52 -8.51 19.10
N GLU A 44 -13.23 -9.54 19.62
CA GLU A 44 -14.63 -9.42 20.00
C GLU A 44 -14.84 -8.29 21.01
N LYS A 45 -14.05 -8.29 22.10
CA LYS A 45 -14.09 -7.24 23.12
C LYS A 45 -13.82 -5.84 22.50
N ALA A 46 -12.88 -5.74 21.56
CA ALA A 46 -12.56 -4.48 20.90
C ALA A 46 -13.73 -3.97 20.06
N ILE A 47 -14.38 -4.85 19.30
CA ILE A 47 -15.57 -4.49 18.51
C ILE A 47 -16.70 -4.02 19.44
N ASP A 48 -16.97 -4.73 20.52
CA ASP A 48 -18.00 -4.35 21.50
C ASP A 48 -17.69 -2.98 22.14
N TYR A 49 -16.42 -2.74 22.49
CA TYR A 49 -15.97 -1.45 23.03
C TYR A 49 -16.21 -0.30 22.06
N ILE A 50 -15.84 -0.49 20.78
CA ILE A 50 -16.03 0.48 19.70
C ILE A 50 -17.52 0.83 19.51
N LEU A 51 -18.38 -0.17 19.51
CA LEU A 51 -19.83 0.00 19.35
C LEU A 51 -20.44 0.69 20.57
N TYR A 52 -20.11 0.24 21.79
CA TYR A 52 -20.60 0.81 23.03
C TYR A 52 -20.27 2.31 23.15
N ASN A 53 -19.04 2.68 22.80
CA ASN A 53 -18.56 4.06 22.85
C ASN A 53 -18.95 4.87 21.61
N LYS A 54 -19.77 4.34 20.70
CA LYS A 54 -20.27 5.02 19.49
C LYS A 54 -19.13 5.60 18.63
N MET A 55 -17.99 4.93 18.60
CA MET A 55 -16.84 5.38 17.80
C MET A 55 -17.06 5.16 16.30
N PHE A 56 -18.01 4.31 15.95
CA PHE A 56 -18.26 3.80 14.61
C PHE A 56 -19.74 3.51 14.42
N ASP A 57 -20.28 3.80 13.23
CA ASP A 57 -21.66 3.50 12.86
C ASP A 57 -21.68 2.30 11.87
N PRO A 58 -22.18 1.11 12.29
CA PRO A 58 -22.22 -0.09 11.45
C PRO A 58 -23.04 0.07 10.17
N GLU A 59 -24.03 0.96 10.15
CA GLU A 59 -24.90 1.14 8.99
C GLU A 59 -24.25 1.91 7.86
N SER A 60 -23.49 2.96 8.19
CA SER A 60 -22.88 3.86 7.20
C SER A 60 -21.40 3.59 6.94
N SER A 61 -20.74 2.80 7.79
CA SER A 61 -19.29 2.63 7.80
C SER A 61 -18.90 1.16 7.60
N LEU A 62 -17.59 0.90 7.42
CA LEU A 62 -17.08 -0.46 7.29
C LEU A 62 -15.71 -0.62 7.99
N ILE A 63 -15.38 -1.87 8.32
CA ILE A 63 -14.10 -2.23 8.93
C ILE A 63 -13.20 -2.87 7.88
N ALA A 64 -11.99 -2.33 7.70
CA ALA A 64 -10.93 -2.98 6.94
C ALA A 64 -10.14 -3.91 7.88
N LEU A 65 -10.07 -5.20 7.57
CA LEU A 65 -9.36 -6.21 8.37
C LEU A 65 -7.88 -6.30 8.02
N TYR A 66 -7.28 -5.20 7.64
CA TYR A 66 -5.86 -5.12 7.24
C TYR A 66 -5.31 -3.71 7.43
N ASN A 67 -3.99 -3.63 7.57
CA ASN A 67 -3.22 -2.40 7.47
C ASN A 67 -1.83 -2.69 6.86
N TRP A 68 -0.94 -3.34 7.62
CA TRP A 68 0.44 -3.66 7.23
C TRP A 68 0.69 -5.16 7.03
N GLY A 69 -0.17 -6.00 7.58
CA GLY A 69 -0.07 -7.45 7.55
C GLY A 69 -0.94 -8.10 6.46
N GLU A 70 -0.86 -9.42 6.42
CA GLU A 70 -1.67 -10.24 5.51
C GLU A 70 -2.80 -10.90 6.31
N PRO A 71 -4.07 -10.51 6.11
CA PRO A 71 -5.19 -10.99 6.92
C PRO A 71 -5.43 -12.50 6.80
N PHE A 72 -5.15 -13.11 5.64
CA PHE A 72 -5.37 -14.55 5.45
C PHE A 72 -4.32 -15.44 6.11
N LEU A 73 -3.30 -14.86 6.74
CA LEU A 73 -2.40 -15.60 7.62
C LEU A 73 -3.02 -15.85 9.01
N HIS A 74 -4.08 -15.12 9.40
CA HIS A 74 -4.74 -15.30 10.67
C HIS A 74 -5.33 -16.72 10.79
N PRO A 75 -4.95 -17.54 11.78
CA PRO A 75 -5.34 -18.94 11.84
C PRO A 75 -6.83 -19.16 12.07
N GLU A 76 -7.49 -18.22 12.74
CA GLU A 76 -8.91 -18.23 13.08
C GLU A 76 -9.68 -17.12 12.37
N PHE A 77 -9.32 -16.86 11.09
CA PHE A 77 -9.96 -15.82 10.27
C PHE A 77 -11.48 -15.98 10.17
N ASP A 78 -11.97 -17.23 10.12
CA ASP A 78 -13.40 -17.55 10.09
C ASP A 78 -14.15 -17.06 11.35
N LYS A 79 -13.56 -17.20 12.54
CA LYS A 79 -14.15 -16.69 13.78
C LYS A 79 -14.20 -15.17 13.84
N ILE A 80 -13.19 -14.48 13.30
CA ILE A 80 -13.21 -13.01 13.14
C ILE A 80 -14.39 -12.59 12.26
N VAL A 81 -14.61 -13.30 11.15
CA VAL A 81 -15.74 -13.03 10.25
C VAL A 81 -17.08 -13.30 10.93
N GLU A 82 -17.19 -14.36 11.74
CA GLU A 82 -18.42 -14.69 12.47
C GLU A 82 -18.79 -13.61 13.49
N ILE A 83 -17.82 -13.04 14.20
CA ILE A 83 -18.02 -11.92 15.11
C ILE A 83 -18.64 -10.72 14.39
N LEU A 84 -18.10 -10.35 13.20
CA LEU A 84 -18.63 -9.25 12.40
C LEU A 84 -20.03 -9.55 11.84
N ASN A 85 -20.26 -10.78 11.40
CA ASN A 85 -21.57 -11.21 10.92
C ASN A 85 -22.65 -11.17 12.01
N TYR A 86 -22.32 -11.63 13.23
CA TYR A 86 -23.24 -11.60 14.37
C TYR A 86 -23.70 -10.19 14.70
N ARG A 87 -22.79 -9.19 14.60
CA ARG A 87 -23.07 -7.77 14.83
C ARG A 87 -23.52 -6.99 13.59
N ASN A 88 -23.78 -7.72 12.48
CA ASN A 88 -24.14 -7.14 11.17
C ASN A 88 -23.19 -6.05 10.66
N ILE A 89 -21.90 -6.16 10.97
CA ILE A 89 -20.88 -5.18 10.58
C ILE A 89 -20.37 -5.47 9.17
N LYS A 90 -20.40 -4.46 8.31
CA LYS A 90 -19.81 -4.51 6.97
C LYS A 90 -18.28 -4.43 7.06
N PHE A 91 -17.57 -5.22 6.26
CA PHE A 91 -16.12 -5.23 6.27
C PHE A 91 -15.50 -5.36 4.87
N GLN A 92 -14.22 -5.09 4.80
CA GLN A 92 -13.40 -5.22 3.59
C GLN A 92 -12.07 -5.90 3.89
N ILE A 93 -11.49 -6.50 2.84
CA ILE A 93 -10.23 -7.23 2.89
C ILE A 93 -9.35 -6.79 1.74
N SER A 94 -8.05 -6.62 2.00
CA SER A 94 -7.01 -6.60 0.99
C SER A 94 -5.99 -7.69 1.30
N THR A 95 -5.63 -8.48 0.29
CA THR A 95 -4.74 -9.65 0.43
C THR A 95 -3.75 -9.72 -0.72
N ASN A 96 -2.58 -10.30 -0.46
CA ASN A 96 -1.59 -10.66 -1.48
C ASN A 96 -1.90 -12.00 -2.18
N ALA A 97 -3.00 -12.66 -1.80
CA ALA A 97 -3.47 -13.96 -2.30
C ALA A 97 -2.46 -15.13 -2.17
N SER A 98 -1.43 -15.00 -1.35
CA SER A 98 -0.47 -16.09 -1.13
C SER A 98 -1.04 -17.24 -0.31
N LYS A 99 -2.12 -16.99 0.41
CA LYS A 99 -2.83 -17.94 1.28
C LYS A 99 -4.32 -17.92 0.96
N ILE A 100 -4.94 -19.08 0.96
CA ILE A 100 -6.40 -19.23 0.94
C ILE A 100 -6.85 -19.34 2.39
N PRO A 101 -7.78 -18.49 2.86
CA PRO A 101 -8.22 -18.54 4.26
C PRO A 101 -9.02 -19.82 4.52
N LYS A 102 -8.81 -20.40 5.69
CA LYS A 102 -9.65 -21.50 6.15
C LYS A 102 -10.99 -20.94 6.62
N LEU A 103 -12.08 -21.46 6.06
CA LEU A 103 -13.45 -21.07 6.43
C LEU A 103 -14.23 -22.31 6.83
N SER A 104 -14.91 -22.26 7.96
CA SER A 104 -15.81 -23.32 8.39
C SER A 104 -17.01 -23.45 7.44
N ALA A 105 -17.71 -24.57 7.49
CA ALA A 105 -18.88 -24.79 6.62
C ALA A 105 -19.99 -23.75 6.83
N SER A 106 -20.13 -23.23 8.04
CA SER A 106 -21.13 -22.24 8.45
C SER A 106 -20.75 -20.79 8.12
N THR A 107 -19.46 -20.50 7.91
CA THR A 107 -18.99 -19.11 7.74
C THR A 107 -19.56 -18.48 6.49
N SER A 108 -20.33 -17.42 6.63
CA SER A 108 -20.91 -16.61 5.56
C SER A 108 -20.10 -15.36 5.32
N LEU A 109 -19.96 -14.93 4.06
CA LEU A 109 -19.29 -13.70 3.66
C LEU A 109 -20.28 -12.62 3.18
N LYS A 110 -21.54 -12.68 3.63
CA LYS A 110 -22.60 -11.72 3.22
C LYS A 110 -22.27 -10.27 3.55
N ASN A 111 -21.51 -10.05 4.63
CA ASN A 111 -21.12 -8.71 5.10
C ASN A 111 -19.78 -8.25 4.54
N LEU A 112 -19.02 -9.08 3.82
CA LEU A 112 -17.85 -8.65 3.06
C LEU A 112 -18.31 -7.81 1.86
N LYS A 113 -17.97 -6.52 1.84
CA LYS A 113 -18.39 -5.57 0.81
C LYS A 113 -17.32 -5.34 -0.25
N SER A 114 -16.05 -5.52 0.09
CA SER A 114 -14.95 -5.36 -0.85
C SER A 114 -13.84 -6.39 -0.57
N LEU A 115 -13.39 -7.04 -1.62
CA LEU A 115 -12.22 -7.91 -1.64
C LEU A 115 -11.21 -7.36 -2.65
N SER A 116 -10.03 -7.01 -2.19
CA SER A 116 -8.96 -6.50 -3.02
C SER A 116 -7.78 -7.48 -3.06
N PHE A 117 -7.23 -7.70 -4.25
CA PHE A 117 -6.01 -8.47 -4.47
C PHE A 117 -4.87 -7.52 -4.82
N SER A 118 -3.84 -7.44 -3.96
CA SER A 118 -2.64 -6.66 -4.23
C SER A 118 -1.75 -7.37 -5.24
N MET A 119 -1.51 -6.76 -6.40
CA MET A 119 -0.65 -7.33 -7.44
C MET A 119 0.49 -6.38 -7.81
N SER A 120 1.71 -6.88 -7.74
CA SER A 120 2.95 -6.12 -8.03
C SER A 120 3.36 -6.15 -9.51
N GLY A 121 2.52 -6.66 -10.37
CA GLY A 121 2.75 -6.87 -11.80
C GLY A 121 1.95 -8.06 -12.31
N PHE A 122 2.22 -8.49 -13.54
CA PHE A 122 1.53 -9.61 -14.17
C PHE A 122 2.51 -10.57 -14.87
N SER A 123 3.66 -10.79 -14.25
CA SER A 123 4.69 -11.76 -14.65
C SER A 123 5.41 -12.31 -13.42
N GLN A 124 6.14 -13.45 -13.62
CA GLN A 124 7.00 -13.99 -12.56
C GLN A 124 8.14 -13.03 -12.22
N ASP A 125 8.69 -12.30 -13.20
CA ASP A 125 9.78 -11.34 -12.97
C ASP A 125 9.35 -10.18 -12.07
N SER A 126 8.16 -9.62 -12.28
CA SER A 126 7.60 -8.58 -11.41
C SER A 126 7.33 -9.11 -10.00
N TYR A 127 6.83 -10.34 -9.88
CA TYR A 127 6.61 -10.98 -8.59
C TYR A 127 7.91 -11.27 -7.84
N ASN A 128 8.98 -11.70 -8.54
CA ASN A 128 10.30 -11.90 -7.95
C ASN A 128 10.89 -10.60 -7.40
N LYS A 129 10.67 -9.48 -8.09
CA LYS A 129 11.17 -8.16 -7.66
C LYS A 129 10.46 -7.60 -6.43
N ILE A 130 9.18 -7.89 -6.26
CA ILE A 130 8.34 -7.25 -5.24
C ILE A 130 7.85 -8.24 -4.19
N HIS A 131 6.90 -9.11 -4.51
CA HIS A 131 6.25 -9.97 -3.53
C HIS A 131 7.10 -11.19 -3.12
N GLY A 132 7.88 -11.74 -4.04
CA GLY A 132 8.68 -12.94 -3.83
C GLY A 132 7.87 -14.24 -3.88
N PHE A 133 6.72 -14.26 -4.59
CA PHE A 133 5.84 -15.43 -4.73
C PHE A 133 5.89 -16.03 -6.14
N ASN A 134 5.45 -17.29 -6.27
CA ASN A 134 5.18 -17.89 -7.56
C ASN A 134 3.93 -17.26 -8.18
N PHE A 135 4.06 -16.62 -9.34
CA PHE A 135 3.00 -15.85 -9.98
C PHE A 135 1.82 -16.72 -10.42
N GLU A 136 2.08 -17.91 -10.99
CA GLU A 136 1.03 -18.83 -11.41
C GLU A 136 0.20 -19.34 -10.22
N LEU A 137 0.87 -19.62 -9.08
CA LEU A 137 0.19 -19.98 -7.85
C LEU A 137 -0.73 -18.86 -7.35
N ILE A 138 -0.28 -17.60 -7.42
CA ILE A 138 -1.12 -16.46 -7.03
C ILE A 138 -2.36 -16.36 -7.90
N LYS A 139 -2.24 -16.50 -9.22
CA LYS A 139 -3.41 -16.50 -10.13
C LYS A 139 -4.38 -17.62 -9.79
N LYS A 140 -3.86 -18.83 -9.54
CA LYS A 140 -4.67 -19.98 -9.11
C LYS A 140 -5.39 -19.68 -7.80
N ASN A 141 -4.69 -19.15 -6.80
CA ASN A 141 -5.27 -18.82 -5.50
C ASN A 141 -6.36 -17.75 -5.63
N ILE A 142 -6.17 -16.71 -6.46
CA ILE A 142 -7.19 -15.68 -6.71
C ILE A 142 -8.49 -16.35 -7.19
N ILE A 143 -8.41 -17.23 -8.17
CA ILE A 143 -9.58 -17.94 -8.72
C ILE A 143 -10.25 -18.82 -7.65
N GLU A 144 -9.46 -19.53 -6.87
CA GLU A 144 -9.95 -20.41 -5.81
C GLU A 144 -10.62 -19.62 -4.68
N ILE A 145 -10.02 -18.49 -4.25
CA ILE A 145 -10.63 -17.58 -3.28
C ILE A 145 -11.96 -17.07 -3.79
N LEU A 146 -12.04 -16.62 -5.05
CA LEU A 146 -13.28 -16.12 -5.62
C LEU A 146 -14.38 -17.17 -5.64
N ASN A 147 -14.07 -18.39 -6.07
CA ASN A 147 -15.03 -19.49 -6.11
C ASN A 147 -15.52 -19.85 -4.70
N THR A 148 -14.59 -19.98 -3.75
CA THR A 148 -14.90 -20.24 -2.35
C THR A 148 -15.78 -19.14 -1.75
N PHE A 149 -15.43 -17.88 -1.98
CA PHE A 149 -16.15 -16.74 -1.42
C PHE A 149 -17.54 -16.59 -2.02
N LYS A 150 -17.69 -16.81 -3.33
CA LYS A 150 -19.00 -16.83 -4.01
C LYS A 150 -19.92 -17.91 -3.40
N PHE A 151 -19.40 -19.10 -3.18
CA PHE A 151 -20.13 -20.18 -2.52
C PHE A 151 -20.55 -19.80 -1.08
N ARG A 152 -19.76 -18.97 -0.41
CA ARG A 152 -20.00 -18.42 0.95
C ARG A 152 -20.85 -17.14 0.97
N LYS A 153 -21.66 -16.90 -0.06
CA LYS A 153 -22.59 -15.75 -0.19
C LYS A 153 -21.90 -14.38 -0.34
N TYR A 154 -20.63 -14.34 -0.75
CA TYR A 154 -20.00 -13.08 -1.11
C TYR A 154 -20.65 -12.48 -2.36
N LYS A 155 -21.07 -11.21 -2.26
CA LYS A 155 -21.69 -10.43 -3.35
C LYS A 155 -21.07 -9.03 -3.47
N GLY A 156 -19.96 -8.79 -2.79
CA GLY A 156 -19.27 -7.50 -2.79
C GLY A 156 -18.48 -7.24 -4.07
N ILE A 157 -17.77 -6.12 -4.06
CA ILE A 157 -16.91 -5.70 -5.18
C ILE A 157 -15.56 -6.38 -5.06
N THR A 158 -15.12 -7.05 -6.13
CA THR A 158 -13.76 -7.59 -6.20
C THR A 158 -12.88 -6.71 -7.08
N THR A 159 -11.66 -6.41 -6.63
CA THR A 159 -10.74 -5.51 -7.32
C THR A 159 -9.31 -6.04 -7.28
N ILE A 160 -8.62 -6.03 -8.39
CA ILE A 160 -7.15 -6.12 -8.44
C ILE A 160 -6.59 -4.71 -8.23
N LEU A 161 -5.81 -4.53 -7.16
CA LEU A 161 -5.00 -3.34 -6.93
C LEU A 161 -3.66 -3.56 -7.65
N TYR A 162 -3.54 -3.02 -8.86
CA TYR A 162 -2.36 -3.20 -9.69
C TYR A 162 -1.33 -2.11 -9.39
N HIS A 163 -0.24 -2.49 -8.73
CA HIS A 163 0.84 -1.57 -8.37
C HIS A 163 1.73 -1.32 -9.57
N VAL A 164 1.71 -0.10 -10.11
CA VAL A 164 2.47 0.29 -11.30
C VAL A 164 3.88 0.69 -10.90
N TYR A 165 4.84 -0.09 -11.37
CA TYR A 165 6.27 0.20 -11.33
C TYR A 165 6.77 0.45 -12.75
N GLN A 166 7.97 1.00 -12.94
CA GLN A 166 8.52 1.21 -14.28
C GLN A 166 8.68 -0.09 -15.08
N PHE A 167 9.05 -1.18 -14.41
CA PHE A 167 9.34 -2.46 -15.06
C PHE A 167 8.08 -3.22 -15.49
N ASN A 168 6.90 -2.95 -14.89
CA ASN A 168 5.68 -3.72 -15.15
C ASN A 168 4.61 -2.96 -15.94
N ILE A 169 4.91 -1.77 -16.46
CA ILE A 169 3.96 -0.98 -17.26
C ILE A 169 3.42 -1.80 -18.43
N GLY A 170 4.28 -2.52 -19.15
CA GLY A 170 3.90 -3.35 -20.30
C GLY A 170 3.00 -4.55 -19.96
N GLU A 171 2.95 -4.96 -18.71
CA GLU A 171 2.19 -6.13 -18.25
C GLU A 171 0.71 -5.81 -17.96
N TYR A 172 0.36 -4.52 -17.85
CA TYR A 172 -1.01 -4.09 -17.47
C TYR A 172 -2.10 -4.63 -18.39
N LYS A 173 -1.82 -4.68 -19.70
CA LYS A 173 -2.79 -5.21 -20.68
C LYS A 173 -3.16 -6.67 -20.41
N ALA A 174 -2.18 -7.49 -20.02
CA ALA A 174 -2.40 -8.88 -19.63
C ALA A 174 -3.19 -8.97 -18.30
N ALA A 175 -2.87 -8.12 -17.33
CA ALA A 175 -3.62 -8.02 -16.08
C ALA A 175 -5.08 -7.61 -16.30
N LEU A 176 -5.32 -6.65 -17.20
CA LEU A 176 -6.67 -6.19 -17.57
C LEU A 176 -7.46 -7.33 -18.23
N SER A 177 -6.84 -8.10 -19.13
CA SER A 177 -7.46 -9.27 -19.76
C SER A 177 -7.85 -10.33 -18.73
N PHE A 178 -6.95 -10.65 -17.79
CA PHE A 178 -7.24 -11.59 -16.71
C PHE A 178 -8.39 -11.10 -15.83
N ALA A 179 -8.38 -9.84 -15.42
CA ALA A 179 -9.43 -9.24 -14.60
C ALA A 179 -10.80 -9.34 -15.31
N LYS A 180 -10.85 -8.98 -16.60
CA LYS A 180 -12.07 -9.06 -17.42
C LYS A 180 -12.59 -10.50 -17.52
N ASN A 181 -11.73 -11.47 -17.77
CA ASN A 181 -12.10 -12.89 -17.92
C ASN A 181 -12.67 -13.50 -16.62
N HIS A 182 -12.35 -12.93 -15.47
CA HIS A 182 -12.82 -13.38 -14.16
C HIS A 182 -13.84 -12.45 -13.50
N ASN A 183 -14.33 -11.44 -14.24
CA ASN A 183 -15.28 -10.43 -13.72
C ASN A 183 -14.76 -9.72 -12.47
N ILE A 184 -13.47 -9.34 -12.49
CA ILE A 184 -12.78 -8.59 -11.45
C ILE A 184 -12.54 -7.16 -11.94
N ASN A 185 -12.81 -6.17 -11.12
CA ASN A 185 -12.36 -4.81 -11.39
C ASN A 185 -10.83 -4.75 -11.30
N ILE A 186 -10.21 -3.88 -12.08
CA ILE A 186 -8.79 -3.59 -11.92
C ILE A 186 -8.59 -2.12 -11.65
N TRP A 187 -7.77 -1.83 -10.65
CA TRP A 187 -7.44 -0.49 -10.24
C TRP A 187 -5.93 -0.29 -10.21
N PRO A 188 -5.37 0.27 -11.27
CA PRO A 188 -3.95 0.58 -11.29
C PRO A 188 -3.66 1.84 -10.48
N TYR A 189 -2.54 1.85 -9.77
CA TYR A 189 -1.98 3.04 -9.15
C TYR A 189 -0.46 2.96 -9.08
N TYR A 190 0.19 4.10 -9.15
CA TYR A 190 1.65 4.15 -9.11
C TYR A 190 2.16 3.75 -7.73
N ALA A 191 3.09 2.79 -7.73
CA ALA A 191 3.79 2.42 -6.51
C ALA A 191 4.66 3.57 -6.01
N GLY A 192 4.75 3.70 -4.71
CA GLY A 192 5.56 4.69 -4.03
C GLY A 192 6.27 4.12 -2.83
N PHE A 193 6.95 4.96 -2.08
CA PHE A 193 7.46 4.57 -0.77
C PHE A 193 6.26 4.33 0.16
N ASN A 194 6.03 3.10 0.54
CA ASN A 194 5.05 2.76 1.55
C ASN A 194 5.71 2.77 2.94
N ASN A 195 6.33 3.91 3.26
CA ASN A 195 7.09 4.16 4.48
C ASN A 195 7.16 5.67 4.70
N TYR A 196 6.59 6.15 5.79
CA TYR A 196 6.56 7.57 6.13
C TYR A 196 7.96 8.21 6.12
N GLU A 197 8.92 7.61 6.80
CA GLU A 197 10.25 8.18 6.94
C GLU A 197 10.98 8.36 5.60
N ASN A 198 10.94 7.33 4.75
CA ASN A 198 11.55 7.41 3.43
C ASN A 198 10.83 8.40 2.53
N THR A 199 9.50 8.48 2.63
CA THR A 199 8.71 9.46 1.87
C THR A 199 9.06 10.89 2.32
N ILE A 200 9.08 11.16 3.63
CA ILE A 200 9.45 12.49 4.15
C ILE A 200 10.90 12.84 3.78
N LYS A 201 11.84 11.89 3.88
CA LYS A 201 13.22 12.11 3.42
C LYS A 201 13.30 12.41 1.93
N TYR A 202 12.52 11.71 1.10
CA TYR A 202 12.42 11.98 -0.34
C TYR A 202 11.89 13.39 -0.60
N LEU A 203 10.75 13.74 -0.02
CA LEU A 203 10.09 15.04 -0.24
C LEU A 203 10.92 16.22 0.30
N SER A 204 11.62 16.02 1.41
CA SER A 204 12.57 17.01 1.97
C SER A 204 13.95 16.98 1.31
N LYS A 205 14.17 16.16 0.26
CA LYS A 205 15.45 15.99 -0.46
C LYS A 205 16.62 15.51 0.44
N LYS A 206 16.28 14.72 1.45
CA LYS A 206 17.24 14.13 2.42
C LYS A 206 17.38 12.61 2.29
N LEU A 207 16.75 12.00 1.25
CA LEU A 207 16.91 10.57 1.00
C LEU A 207 18.36 10.27 0.60
N SER A 208 18.93 9.17 1.10
CA SER A 208 20.27 8.75 0.72
C SER A 208 20.37 8.49 -0.79
N TYR A 209 21.56 8.73 -1.33
CA TYR A 209 21.82 8.52 -2.77
C TYR A 209 21.48 7.11 -3.22
N ASP A 210 21.94 6.08 -2.50
CA ASP A 210 21.75 4.68 -2.85
C ASP A 210 20.28 4.28 -2.89
N LEU A 211 19.50 4.77 -1.89
CA LEU A 211 18.07 4.49 -1.85
C LEU A 211 17.30 5.25 -2.94
N LEU A 212 17.70 6.50 -3.24
CA LEU A 212 17.12 7.28 -4.32
C LEU A 212 17.44 6.65 -5.69
N GLU A 213 18.68 6.21 -5.91
CA GLU A 213 19.10 5.53 -7.12
C GLU A 213 18.29 4.23 -7.32
N LYS A 214 18.19 3.40 -6.29
CA LYS A 214 17.39 2.18 -6.31
C LYS A 214 15.92 2.48 -6.62
N ALA A 215 15.33 3.43 -5.89
CA ALA A 215 13.94 3.81 -6.07
C ALA A 215 13.65 4.37 -7.47
N SER A 216 14.59 5.14 -8.04
CA SER A 216 14.43 5.70 -9.38
C SER A 216 14.43 4.67 -10.50
N LYS A 217 14.96 3.47 -10.25
CA LYS A 217 14.92 2.35 -11.21
C LYS A 217 13.57 1.63 -11.22
N ASP A 218 12.87 1.66 -10.08
CA ASP A 218 11.63 0.92 -9.89
C ASP A 218 10.39 1.82 -9.89
N LEU A 219 10.44 2.93 -9.13
CA LEU A 219 9.30 3.82 -8.91
C LEU A 219 9.21 4.92 -9.97
N ILE A 220 8.01 5.37 -10.27
CA ILE A 220 7.76 6.50 -11.18
C ILE A 220 7.69 7.79 -10.36
N LEU A 221 8.86 8.28 -9.94
CA LEU A 221 9.01 9.35 -8.95
C LEU A 221 8.43 10.69 -9.40
N TYR A 222 8.55 11.03 -10.69
CA TYR A 222 8.02 12.30 -11.20
C TYR A 222 6.50 12.43 -11.02
N TYR A 223 5.80 11.31 -11.00
CA TYR A 223 4.36 11.29 -10.77
C TYR A 223 3.99 11.72 -9.36
N ILE A 224 4.80 11.35 -8.39
CA ILE A 224 4.61 11.72 -6.98
C ILE A 224 4.62 13.25 -6.84
N ASP A 225 5.64 13.91 -7.39
CA ASP A 225 5.76 15.37 -7.35
C ASP A 225 4.60 16.06 -8.11
N GLU A 226 4.19 15.51 -9.25
CA GLU A 226 3.07 16.02 -10.02
C GLU A 226 1.75 15.94 -9.22
N LEU A 227 1.50 14.81 -8.56
CA LEU A 227 0.32 14.65 -7.73
C LEU A 227 0.32 15.64 -6.56
N LEU A 228 1.44 15.76 -5.85
CA LEU A 228 1.55 16.65 -4.68
C LEU A 228 1.39 18.12 -5.04
N SER A 229 1.78 18.53 -6.25
CA SER A 229 1.59 19.91 -6.73
C SER A 229 0.12 20.28 -6.94
N LYS A 230 -0.78 19.29 -7.01
CA LYS A 230 -2.22 19.47 -7.22
C LYS A 230 -3.04 19.54 -5.94
N LYS A 231 -2.40 19.55 -4.75
CA LYS A 231 -3.11 19.62 -3.48
C LYS A 231 -3.93 20.91 -3.39
N PRO A 232 -5.25 20.85 -3.16
CA PRO A 232 -6.09 22.01 -2.90
C PRO A 232 -5.68 22.72 -1.61
N LEU A 233 -5.82 24.05 -1.55
CA LEU A 233 -5.48 24.85 -0.37
C LEU A 233 -6.24 24.40 0.90
N ASN A 234 -7.50 24.02 0.76
CA ASN A 234 -8.36 23.61 1.88
C ASN A 234 -8.45 22.08 2.04
N TYR A 235 -7.42 21.34 1.60
CA TYR A 235 -7.42 19.89 1.73
C TYR A 235 -7.29 19.45 3.20
N ARG A 236 -8.23 18.63 3.66
CA ARG A 236 -8.19 17.94 4.95
C ARG A 236 -7.85 16.47 4.74
N CYS A 237 -6.84 15.99 5.44
CA CYS A 237 -6.44 14.59 5.35
C CYS A 237 -7.57 13.63 5.75
N SER A 238 -7.91 12.69 4.86
CA SER A 238 -8.95 11.69 5.11
C SER A 238 -8.62 10.75 6.27
N GLN A 239 -7.34 10.62 6.64
CA GLN A 239 -6.91 9.75 7.73
C GLN A 239 -7.36 10.24 9.11
N PHE A 240 -7.78 11.49 9.25
CA PHE A 240 -8.41 11.97 10.49
C PHE A 240 -9.78 11.33 10.75
N ASP A 241 -10.42 10.80 9.72
CA ASP A 241 -11.73 10.14 9.81
C ASP A 241 -11.62 8.61 9.88
N VAL A 242 -10.40 8.06 9.96
CA VAL A 242 -10.13 6.62 10.05
C VAL A 242 -9.58 6.27 11.43
N LEU A 243 -10.20 5.34 12.13
CA LEU A 243 -9.62 4.74 13.34
C LEU A 243 -8.68 3.60 12.95
N LEU A 244 -7.41 3.67 13.36
CA LEU A 244 -6.45 2.59 13.15
C LEU A 244 -6.16 1.87 14.44
N VAL A 245 -6.32 0.55 14.43
CA VAL A 245 -6.09 -0.34 15.56
C VAL A 245 -5.15 -1.47 15.13
N ASP A 246 -4.08 -1.70 15.87
CA ASP A 246 -3.17 -2.82 15.62
C ASP A 246 -3.64 -4.13 16.27
N GLU A 247 -2.90 -5.22 16.06
CA GLU A 247 -3.19 -6.56 16.61
C GLU A 247 -3.09 -6.63 18.13
N TYR A 248 -2.56 -5.60 18.77
CA TYR A 248 -2.50 -5.44 20.23
C TYR A 248 -3.58 -4.50 20.78
N CYS A 249 -4.47 -3.99 19.91
CA CYS A 249 -5.44 -2.95 20.22
C CYS A 249 -4.81 -1.59 20.55
N ASN A 250 -3.57 -1.33 20.12
CA ASN A 250 -3.02 0.01 20.21
C ASN A 250 -3.57 0.88 19.07
N LEU A 251 -3.77 2.14 19.39
CA LEU A 251 -4.24 3.15 18.45
C LEU A 251 -3.06 3.77 17.69
N LEU A 252 -3.14 3.77 16.38
CA LEU A 252 -2.14 4.32 15.49
C LEU A 252 -2.65 5.61 14.84
N THR A 253 -1.73 6.54 14.61
CA THR A 253 -2.08 7.85 14.04
C THR A 253 -2.59 7.73 12.60
N CYS A 254 -1.91 6.97 11.75
CA CYS A 254 -2.16 6.93 10.31
C CYS A 254 -1.61 5.64 9.68
N CYS A 255 -2.23 5.17 8.59
CA CYS A 255 -1.75 4.03 7.82
C CYS A 255 -0.38 4.26 7.14
N ALA A 256 0.10 5.51 7.03
CA ALA A 256 1.43 5.81 6.51
C ALA A 256 2.52 5.70 7.58
N LEU A 257 2.17 5.71 8.87
CA LEU A 257 3.10 5.62 9.99
C LEU A 257 3.22 4.16 10.42
N PRO A 258 4.40 3.53 10.23
CA PRO A 258 4.55 2.10 10.49
C PRO A 258 4.41 1.80 11.99
N LYS A 259 3.79 0.68 12.29
CA LYS A 259 3.83 0.11 13.63
C LYS A 259 5.26 -0.32 14.01
N GLY A 260 5.51 -0.49 15.31
CA GLY A 260 6.83 -0.86 15.83
C GLY A 260 7.69 0.33 16.23
N ASN A 261 7.34 1.54 15.85
CA ASN A 261 7.85 2.75 16.48
C ASN A 261 6.81 3.22 17.52
N GLN A 262 7.16 3.12 18.80
CA GLN A 262 6.26 3.52 19.90
C GLN A 262 5.78 4.97 19.80
N SER A 263 6.53 5.85 19.14
CA SER A 263 6.14 7.24 18.91
C SER A 263 4.92 7.40 17.99
N TYR A 264 4.51 6.38 17.25
CA TYR A 264 3.38 6.42 16.34
C TYR A 264 2.09 5.81 16.90
N SER A 265 2.19 5.13 18.04
CA SER A 265 1.06 4.71 18.87
C SER A 265 0.83 5.75 19.97
N PHE A 266 -0.41 6.13 20.18
CA PHE A 266 -0.76 7.16 21.17
C PHE A 266 -1.64 6.63 22.32
N GLY A 267 -1.75 5.34 22.45
CA GLY A 267 -2.47 4.69 23.55
C GLY A 267 -3.13 3.38 23.14
N ASN A 268 -3.88 2.79 24.07
CA ASN A 268 -4.64 1.58 23.82
C ASN A 268 -6.12 1.92 23.62
N LEU A 269 -6.80 1.15 22.77
CA LEU A 269 -8.22 1.33 22.44
C LEU A 269 -9.13 1.36 23.68
N PHE A 270 -8.79 0.55 24.67
CA PHE A 270 -9.64 0.42 25.89
C PHE A 270 -9.41 1.53 26.93
N GLU A 271 -8.48 2.45 26.67
CA GLU A 271 -8.07 3.49 27.62
C GLU A 271 -8.51 4.89 27.18
N LEU A 272 -8.90 5.07 25.91
CA LEU A 272 -9.19 6.38 25.35
C LEU A 272 -10.61 6.46 24.82
N ASP A 273 -11.27 7.57 25.10
CA ASP A 273 -12.55 7.95 24.51
C ASP A 273 -12.39 8.57 23.10
N LEU A 274 -13.53 8.79 22.45
CA LEU A 274 -13.56 9.31 21.09
C LEU A 274 -12.92 10.70 20.96
N GLU A 275 -13.15 11.58 21.94
CA GLU A 275 -12.64 12.96 21.92
C GLU A 275 -11.11 12.98 22.06
N ASN A 276 -10.58 12.24 23.02
CA ASN A 276 -9.15 12.08 23.21
C ASN A 276 -8.45 11.51 21.98
N ILE A 277 -9.04 10.48 21.35
CA ILE A 277 -8.50 9.90 20.12
C ILE A 277 -8.41 10.96 19.00
N HIS A 278 -9.46 11.76 18.79
CA HIS A 278 -9.43 12.82 17.78
C HIS A 278 -8.37 13.89 18.08
N ASN A 279 -8.29 14.34 19.32
CA ASN A 279 -7.31 15.34 19.75
C ASN A 279 -5.86 14.85 19.55
N TYR A 280 -5.56 13.61 19.92
CA TYR A 280 -4.26 13.02 19.69
C TYR A 280 -3.91 12.91 18.19
N LYS A 281 -4.86 12.49 17.35
CA LYS A 281 -4.60 12.37 15.91
C LYS A 281 -4.24 13.70 15.25
N VAL A 282 -4.90 14.80 15.61
CA VAL A 282 -4.66 16.10 14.98
C VAL A 282 -3.43 16.83 15.54
N SER A 283 -2.98 16.47 16.74
CA SER A 283 -1.81 17.10 17.41
C SER A 283 -0.47 16.45 17.10
N GLN A 284 -0.45 15.35 16.32
CA GLN A 284 0.79 14.63 16.03
C GLN A 284 1.76 15.44 15.18
N LYS A 285 3.02 15.51 15.62
CA LYS A 285 4.12 16.17 14.90
C LYS A 285 4.29 15.65 13.48
N GLU A 286 4.10 14.35 13.29
CA GLU A 286 4.18 13.68 12.00
C GLU A 286 3.10 14.17 11.04
N CYS A 287 1.89 14.42 11.52
CA CYS A 287 0.81 14.99 10.71
C CYS A 287 1.13 16.41 10.24
N PHE A 288 1.73 17.24 11.10
CA PHE A 288 2.18 18.57 10.72
C PHE A 288 3.25 18.53 9.60
N ASN A 289 4.28 17.69 9.76
CA ASN A 289 5.31 17.51 8.75
C ASN A 289 4.75 16.94 7.44
N CYS A 290 3.81 16.01 7.54
CA CYS A 290 3.13 15.40 6.42
C CYS A 290 2.36 16.46 5.60
N GLN A 291 1.57 17.29 6.27
CA GLN A 291 0.79 18.37 5.63
C GLN A 291 1.68 19.44 4.99
N LYS A 292 2.77 19.83 5.66
CA LYS A 292 3.74 20.80 5.14
C LYS A 292 4.39 20.33 3.83
N LEU A 293 4.57 19.04 3.64
CA LEU A 293 5.14 18.43 2.44
C LEU A 293 4.09 17.88 1.46
N ASN A 294 2.80 18.15 1.69
CA ASN A 294 1.66 17.68 0.90
C ASN A 294 1.50 16.16 0.86
N PHE A 295 2.23 15.40 1.68
CA PHE A 295 2.16 13.94 1.67
C PHE A 295 0.78 13.41 2.09
N ASP A 296 0.05 14.14 2.95
CA ASP A 296 -1.34 13.87 3.31
C ASP A 296 -2.27 13.79 2.09
N TYR A 297 -2.00 14.61 1.06
CA TYR A 297 -2.74 14.57 -0.19
C TYR A 297 -2.47 13.29 -0.98
N TRP A 298 -1.23 12.83 -1.01
CA TRP A 298 -0.91 11.53 -1.62
C TRP A 298 -1.62 10.39 -0.89
N VAL A 299 -1.50 10.29 0.45
CA VAL A 299 -2.13 9.23 1.25
C VAL A 299 -3.62 9.12 0.97
N GLY A 300 -4.31 10.26 0.80
CA GLY A 300 -5.74 10.29 0.49
C GLY A 300 -6.09 10.09 -0.99
N ASN A 301 -5.14 10.26 -1.92
CA ASN A 301 -5.39 10.33 -3.36
C ASN A 301 -4.50 9.43 -4.21
N ILE A 302 -3.83 8.43 -3.63
CA ILE A 302 -2.98 7.48 -4.35
C ILE A 302 -3.71 6.83 -5.54
N GLN A 303 -5.02 6.74 -5.43
CA GLN A 303 -5.90 6.19 -6.46
C GLN A 303 -6.18 7.15 -7.62
N ALA A 304 -5.84 8.44 -7.50
CA ALA A 304 -5.97 9.40 -8.59
C ALA A 304 -5.04 9.10 -9.78
N SER A 305 -4.08 8.19 -9.60
CA SER A 305 -3.22 7.66 -10.65
C SER A 305 -3.95 6.95 -11.80
N LYS A 306 -5.22 6.62 -11.61
CA LYS A 306 -6.09 6.03 -12.63
C LYS A 306 -6.07 6.78 -13.96
N PHE A 307 -5.94 8.10 -13.91
CA PHE A 307 -6.06 8.96 -15.07
C PHE A 307 -4.84 8.94 -16.01
N LEU A 308 -3.63 8.77 -15.47
CA LEU A 308 -2.39 8.81 -16.26
C LEU A 308 -2.11 7.50 -17.00
N ILE A 309 -2.66 6.40 -16.51
CA ILE A 309 -2.45 5.07 -17.08
C ILE A 309 -3.15 4.89 -18.43
N SER A 310 -4.29 5.53 -18.65
CA SER A 310 -5.04 5.38 -19.89
C SER A 310 -4.39 6.02 -21.11
N SER A 311 -3.60 7.08 -20.93
CA SER A 311 -2.99 7.83 -22.02
C SER A 311 -1.50 7.55 -22.24
N GLU A 312 -0.76 7.16 -21.19
CA GLU A 312 0.70 7.05 -21.21
C GLU A 312 1.23 5.60 -21.13
N PHE A 313 0.36 4.61 -20.94
CA PHE A 313 0.76 3.20 -20.80
C PHE A 313 1.49 2.63 -22.02
N HIS A 314 1.34 3.23 -23.17
CA HIS A 314 2.00 2.79 -24.40
C HIS A 314 3.46 3.27 -24.50
N ILE A 315 3.96 4.06 -23.56
CA ILE A 315 5.23 4.76 -23.69
C ILE A 315 6.19 4.40 -22.55
N GLY A 316 6.41 3.09 -22.32
CA GLY A 316 7.34 2.62 -21.27
C GLY A 316 8.75 3.22 -21.36
N PHE A 317 9.25 3.48 -22.57
CA PHE A 317 10.53 4.15 -22.80
C PHE A 317 10.50 5.60 -22.29
N TRP A 318 9.48 6.38 -22.62
CA TRP A 318 9.37 7.77 -22.23
C TRP A 318 9.21 7.93 -20.72
N ASN A 319 8.49 7.02 -20.05
CA ASN A 319 8.38 7.03 -18.61
C ASN A 319 9.72 6.76 -17.93
N LYS A 320 10.50 5.79 -18.43
CA LYS A 320 11.88 5.54 -17.95
C LYS A 320 12.75 6.78 -18.12
N PHE A 321 12.70 7.40 -19.31
CA PHE A 321 13.47 8.60 -19.62
C PHE A 321 13.08 9.78 -18.72
N ARG A 322 11.79 10.08 -18.58
CA ARG A 322 11.28 11.14 -17.69
C ARG A 322 11.72 10.91 -16.24
N ASN A 323 11.66 9.69 -15.76
CA ASN A 323 12.06 9.37 -14.39
C ASN A 323 13.57 9.52 -14.16
N ILE A 324 14.39 9.18 -15.13
CA ILE A 324 15.85 9.40 -15.10
C ILE A 324 16.16 10.90 -15.09
N LEU A 325 15.51 11.68 -15.94
CA LEU A 325 15.69 13.15 -15.96
C LEU A 325 15.25 13.76 -14.62
N PHE A 326 14.15 13.30 -14.07
CA PHE A 326 13.66 13.73 -12.77
C PHE A 326 14.64 13.39 -11.64
N TYR A 327 15.19 12.17 -11.65
CA TYR A 327 16.23 11.75 -10.73
C TYR A 327 17.47 12.62 -10.79
N ILE A 328 17.99 12.88 -12.00
CA ILE A 328 19.14 13.74 -12.22
C ILE A 328 18.86 15.17 -11.71
N LYS A 329 17.68 15.72 -12.01
CA LYS A 329 17.28 17.06 -11.57
C LYS A 329 17.23 17.19 -10.04
N ASN A 330 16.80 16.15 -9.35
CA ASN A 330 16.63 16.17 -7.90
C ASN A 330 17.87 15.72 -7.12
N ASN A 331 18.91 15.26 -7.81
CA ASN A 331 20.18 14.85 -7.20
C ASN A 331 21.26 15.89 -7.51
N GLN A 332 21.52 16.80 -6.57
CA GLN A 332 22.49 17.90 -6.77
C GLN A 332 23.88 17.39 -7.11
N GLY A 333 24.34 16.28 -6.52
CA GLY A 333 25.66 15.70 -6.83
C GLY A 333 25.77 15.15 -8.26
N LEU A 334 24.68 14.56 -8.80
CA LEU A 334 24.63 14.10 -10.18
C LEU A 334 24.42 15.26 -11.17
N ALA A 335 23.69 16.28 -10.81
CA ALA A 335 23.53 17.47 -11.63
C ALA A 335 24.89 18.16 -11.85
N GLN A 336 25.71 18.26 -10.81
CA GLN A 336 27.08 18.79 -10.91
C GLN A 336 27.99 17.88 -11.76
N LYS A 337 27.94 16.55 -11.56
CA LYS A 337 28.69 15.58 -12.38
C LYS A 337 28.23 15.59 -13.83
N SER A 338 26.93 15.65 -14.08
CA SER A 338 26.37 15.74 -15.44
C SER A 338 26.73 17.04 -16.12
N TRP A 339 26.77 18.14 -15.37
CA TRP A 339 27.22 19.45 -15.87
C TRP A 339 28.72 19.51 -16.17
N SER A 340 29.55 18.86 -15.32
CA SER A 340 31.00 18.72 -15.62
C SER A 340 31.24 17.87 -16.86
N VAL A 341 30.49 16.77 -17.04
CA VAL A 341 30.54 15.95 -18.26
C VAL A 341 30.03 16.73 -19.47
N PHE A 342 28.96 17.53 -19.34
CA PHE A 342 28.48 18.41 -20.40
C PHE A 342 29.55 19.41 -20.87
N LYS A 343 30.24 20.04 -19.92
CA LYS A 343 31.38 20.97 -20.23
C LYS A 343 32.54 20.25 -20.92
N THR A 344 32.76 18.98 -20.62
CA THR A 344 33.94 18.23 -21.14
C THR A 344 33.67 17.57 -22.51
N VAL A 345 32.45 17.05 -22.74
CA VAL A 345 32.15 16.23 -23.93
C VAL A 345 31.02 16.79 -24.81
N GLY A 346 30.45 17.93 -24.42
CA GLY A 346 29.34 18.59 -25.11
C GLY A 346 28.00 17.84 -25.00
N PHE A 347 26.93 18.43 -25.56
CA PHE A 347 25.58 17.88 -25.49
C PHE A 347 25.45 16.49 -26.11
N LYS A 348 26.06 16.25 -27.28
CA LYS A 348 26.05 14.93 -27.94
C LYS A 348 26.77 13.87 -27.13
N GLY A 349 27.88 14.19 -26.47
CA GLY A 349 28.63 13.27 -25.64
C GLY A 349 27.92 12.96 -24.32
N MET A 350 27.23 13.96 -23.76
CA MET A 350 26.38 13.76 -22.58
C MET A 350 25.20 12.83 -22.92
N LEU A 351 24.52 13.06 -24.03
CA LEU A 351 23.44 12.18 -24.49
C LEU A 351 23.93 10.76 -24.77
N LYS A 352 25.13 10.60 -25.36
CA LYS A 352 25.75 9.28 -25.60
C LYS A 352 26.10 8.58 -24.29
N LYS A 353 26.62 9.27 -23.27
CA LYS A 353 26.87 8.72 -21.93
C LYS A 353 25.56 8.37 -21.20
N ILE A 354 24.55 9.24 -21.27
CA ILE A 354 23.21 8.98 -20.74
C ILE A 354 22.61 7.78 -21.46
N TYR A 355 22.69 7.73 -22.79
CA TYR A 355 22.22 6.62 -23.60
C TYR A 355 22.94 5.31 -23.26
N ASN A 356 24.26 5.30 -23.12
CA ASN A 356 25.05 4.12 -22.76
C ASN A 356 24.77 3.65 -21.30
N ASN A 357 24.55 4.58 -20.38
CA ASN A 357 24.12 4.22 -19.02
C ASN A 357 22.68 3.69 -19.01
N ILE A 358 21.80 4.25 -19.83
CA ILE A 358 20.44 3.77 -20.03
C ILE A 358 20.45 2.39 -20.71
N SER A 359 21.25 2.19 -21.76
CA SER A 359 21.37 0.89 -22.41
C SER A 359 21.97 -0.17 -21.49
N ASN A 360 22.97 0.17 -20.66
CA ASN A 360 23.49 -0.73 -19.64
C ASN A 360 22.48 -1.07 -18.54
N ILE A 361 21.56 -0.15 -18.23
CA ILE A 361 20.42 -0.41 -17.33
C ILE A 361 19.37 -1.29 -18.03
N ILE A 362 19.14 -1.09 -19.32
CA ILE A 362 18.20 -1.86 -20.13
C ILE A 362 18.74 -3.27 -20.41
N TYR A 363 20.03 -3.43 -20.77
CA TYR A 363 20.63 -4.73 -21.08
C TYR A 363 21.03 -5.58 -19.88
N ARG A 364 21.13 -5.02 -18.67
CA ARG A 364 21.35 -5.78 -17.44
C ARG A 364 20.05 -6.17 -16.71
N GLY A 365 18.92 -5.82 -17.27
CA GLY A 365 17.58 -6.09 -16.72
C GLY A 365 16.75 -7.09 -17.54
N TYR A 366 17.38 -7.82 -18.48
CA TYR A 366 16.80 -8.99 -19.14
C TYR A 366 17.56 -10.25 -18.75
#